data_5e8c2a6de0d0acb007a15a5e962d4682
#
_entry.id   5e8c2a6de0d0acb007a15a5e962d4682
#
_cell.length_a   1.000
_cell.length_b   1.000
_cell.length_c   1.000
_cell.angle_alpha   90.00
_cell.angle_beta   90.00
_cell.angle_gamma   90.00
#
_symmetry.space_group_name_H-M   'P 1'
#
loop_
_entity.id
_entity.type
_entity.pdbx_description
1 polymer ?
#
loop_
_entity_poly.entity_id
_entity_poly.type
_entity_poly.pdbx_seq_one_letter_code
_entity_poly.pdbx_strand_id
1 'polypeptide(L)'
;MNYLDISAVKFDQFGLVPVVVQDATTKDVLMVAYANRESLAMTEELGQMVFYSRSRSELWHKGATSGNTLNVKSIMVDCDSDTLLATVVPNGPACHRG
;
A
#
# COMPACT_ATOMS: atom_id res chain seq x y z
N MET A 1 1.46 8.49 -12.98
CA MET A 1 1.63 7.47 -11.93
C MET A 1 1.25 6.10 -12.48
N ASN A 2 2.09 5.11 -12.23
CA ASN A 2 1.84 3.75 -12.71
C ASN A 2 1.12 2.94 -11.66
N TYR A 3 -0.15 2.66 -11.92
CA TYR A 3 -0.90 1.72 -11.09
C TYR A 3 -1.03 0.39 -11.80
N LEU A 4 -1.01 -0.67 -11.03
CA LEU A 4 -1.24 -1.99 -11.60
C LEU A 4 -2.73 -2.18 -11.89
N ASP A 5 -3.01 -3.17 -12.72
CA ASP A 5 -4.38 -3.62 -12.93
C ASP A 5 -4.79 -4.47 -11.74
N ILE A 6 -5.72 -3.98 -10.94
CA ILE A 6 -6.18 -4.68 -9.74
C ILE A 6 -6.72 -6.08 -10.08
N SER A 7 -7.32 -6.24 -11.25
CA SER A 7 -7.86 -7.53 -11.67
C SER A 7 -6.78 -8.59 -11.90
N ALA A 8 -5.52 -8.17 -12.07
CA ALA A 8 -4.40 -9.09 -12.26
C ALA A 8 -3.81 -9.59 -10.94
N VAL A 9 -4.22 -9.03 -9.82
CA VAL A 9 -3.68 -9.39 -8.51
C VAL A 9 -4.33 -10.67 -8.00
N LYS A 10 -3.51 -11.58 -7.50
CA LYS A 10 -4.00 -12.80 -6.86
C LYS A 10 -4.15 -12.56 -5.37
N PHE A 11 -5.37 -12.28 -4.95
CA PHE A 11 -5.68 -12.15 -3.54
C PHE A 11 -5.76 -13.54 -2.89
N ASP A 12 -5.46 -13.60 -1.59
CA ASP A 12 -5.55 -14.87 -0.87
C ASP A 12 -7.01 -15.23 -0.59
N GLN A 13 -7.21 -16.31 0.18
CA GLN A 13 -8.56 -16.81 0.47
C GLN A 13 -9.41 -15.81 1.25
N PHE A 14 -8.79 -14.82 1.89
CA PHE A 14 -9.50 -13.78 2.64
C PHE A 14 -9.64 -12.49 1.82
N GLY A 15 -9.25 -12.50 0.58
CA GLY A 15 -9.30 -11.32 -0.27
C GLY A 15 -8.20 -10.31 0.00
N LEU A 16 -7.08 -10.75 0.57
CA LEU A 16 -5.98 -9.88 0.95
C LEU A 16 -4.73 -10.16 0.13
N VAL A 17 -3.90 -9.13 -0.01
CA VAL A 17 -2.59 -9.24 -0.66
C VAL A 17 -1.59 -8.45 0.18
N PRO A 18 -0.39 -9.01 0.45
CA PRO A 18 0.63 -8.26 1.15
C PRO A 18 1.22 -7.17 0.26
N VAL A 19 1.53 -6.04 0.86
CA VAL A 19 2.12 -4.90 0.18
C VAL A 19 3.42 -4.54 0.90
N VAL A 20 4.53 -4.58 0.17
CA VAL A 20 5.81 -4.05 0.64
C VAL A 20 5.85 -2.59 0.22
N VAL A 21 6.09 -1.70 1.17
CA VAL A 21 6.14 -0.26 0.91
C VAL A 21 7.59 0.19 0.95
N GLN A 22 8.04 0.78 -0.15
CA GLN A 22 9.42 1.20 -0.34
C GLN A 22 9.47 2.69 -0.62
N ASP A 23 10.42 3.40 0.00
CA ASP A 23 10.68 4.79 -0.31
C ASP A 23 11.21 4.90 -1.74
N ALA A 24 10.55 5.69 -2.57
CA ALA A 24 10.91 5.83 -3.99
C ALA A 24 12.29 6.48 -4.17
N THR A 25 12.74 7.26 -3.20
CA THR A 25 14.01 7.98 -3.27
C THR A 25 15.16 7.18 -2.69
N THR A 26 15.01 6.68 -1.46
CA THR A 26 16.10 6.00 -0.75
C THR A 26 16.14 4.52 -1.03
N LYS A 27 15.04 3.94 -1.50
CA LYS A 27 14.86 2.50 -1.72
C LYS A 27 14.77 1.71 -0.42
N ASP A 28 14.64 2.38 0.71
CA ASP A 28 14.41 1.71 1.98
C ASP A 28 13.03 1.08 2.03
N VAL A 29 12.93 -0.11 2.59
CA VAL A 29 11.64 -0.71 2.89
C VAL A 29 11.10 -0.04 4.15
N LEU A 30 9.93 0.59 4.03
CA LEU A 30 9.35 1.38 5.12
C LEU A 30 8.43 0.54 5.99
N MET A 31 7.64 -0.32 5.39
CA MET A 31 6.68 -1.14 6.13
C MET A 31 6.12 -2.22 5.23
N VAL A 32 5.44 -3.19 5.83
CA VAL A 32 4.68 -4.21 5.13
C VAL A 32 3.29 -4.24 5.74
N ALA A 33 2.26 -4.24 4.90
CA ALA A 33 0.88 -4.29 5.37
C ALA A 33 0.04 -5.08 4.36
N TYR A 34 -1.26 -5.14 4.58
CA TYR A 34 -2.17 -5.84 3.68
C TYR A 34 -3.11 -4.87 2.99
N ALA A 35 -3.54 -5.26 1.81
CA ALA A 35 -4.53 -4.52 1.05
C ALA A 35 -5.60 -5.49 0.58
N ASN A 36 -6.80 -4.97 0.32
CA ASN A 36 -7.85 -5.68 -0.37
C ASN A 36 -8.24 -4.89 -1.62
N ARG A 37 -9.23 -5.38 -2.39
CA ARG A 37 -9.63 -4.69 -3.62
C ARG A 37 -10.08 -3.27 -3.35
N GLU A 38 -10.83 -3.08 -2.29
CA GLU A 38 -11.38 -1.78 -1.94
C GLU A 38 -10.27 -0.79 -1.55
N SER A 39 -9.31 -1.25 -0.74
CA SER A 39 -8.19 -0.37 -0.34
C SER A 39 -7.33 0.01 -1.54
N LEU A 40 -7.12 -0.91 -2.48
CA LEU A 40 -6.35 -0.61 -3.68
C LEU A 40 -7.10 0.38 -4.60
N ALA A 41 -8.41 0.24 -4.72
CA ALA A 41 -9.21 1.18 -5.49
C ALA A 41 -9.14 2.58 -4.88
N MET A 42 -9.21 2.67 -3.56
CA MET A 42 -9.08 3.95 -2.87
C MET A 42 -7.69 4.53 -3.01
N THR A 43 -6.66 3.67 -2.99
CA THR A 43 -5.29 4.11 -3.21
C THR A 43 -5.14 4.78 -4.57
N GLU A 44 -5.71 4.17 -5.62
CA GLU A 44 -5.66 4.76 -6.95
C GLU A 44 -6.38 6.10 -7.01
N GLU A 45 -7.54 6.18 -6.36
CA GLU A 45 -8.34 7.39 -6.36
C GLU A 45 -7.66 8.54 -5.62
N LEU A 46 -7.07 8.24 -4.47
CA LEU A 46 -6.46 9.26 -3.61
C LEU A 46 -5.02 9.58 -3.97
N GLY A 47 -4.32 8.66 -4.61
CA GLY A 47 -2.88 8.79 -4.83
C GLY A 47 -2.06 8.57 -3.57
N GLN A 48 -2.68 8.08 -2.51
CA GLN A 48 -2.06 7.82 -1.21
C GLN A 48 -2.42 6.43 -0.76
N MET A 49 -1.50 5.76 -0.03
CA MET A 49 -1.72 4.37 0.36
C MET A 49 -2.87 4.21 1.34
N VAL A 50 -3.79 3.33 0.99
CA VAL A 50 -4.87 2.85 1.84
C VAL A 50 -4.68 1.34 1.97
N PHE A 51 -4.61 0.87 3.21
CA PHE A 51 -4.44 -0.55 3.52
C PHE A 51 -5.72 -1.13 4.10
N TYR A 52 -5.70 -2.44 4.32
CA TYR A 52 -6.74 -3.12 5.07
C TYR A 52 -6.13 -3.63 6.37
N SER A 53 -6.70 -3.23 7.51
CA SER A 53 -6.24 -3.68 8.81
C SER A 53 -6.92 -4.98 9.17
N ARG A 54 -6.15 -6.08 9.27
CA ARG A 54 -6.70 -7.38 9.63
C ARG A 54 -7.21 -7.41 11.07
N SER A 55 -6.49 -6.76 11.97
CA SER A 55 -6.85 -6.77 13.39
C SER A 55 -8.12 -5.98 13.68
N ARG A 56 -8.38 -4.93 12.89
CA ARG A 56 -9.58 -4.10 13.07
C ARG A 56 -10.68 -4.43 12.08
N SER A 57 -10.39 -5.24 11.07
CA SER A 57 -11.31 -5.57 9.98
C SER A 57 -11.86 -4.32 9.31
N GLU A 58 -10.98 -3.37 9.02
CA GLU A 58 -11.40 -2.10 8.42
C GLU A 58 -10.32 -1.53 7.51
N LEU A 59 -10.73 -0.63 6.63
CA LEU A 59 -9.80 0.11 5.78
C LEU A 59 -9.00 1.08 6.64
N TRP A 60 -7.76 1.31 6.23
CA TRP A 60 -6.84 2.17 6.95
C TRP A 60 -6.10 3.07 5.97
N HIS A 61 -6.50 4.34 5.92
CA HIS A 61 -5.79 5.35 5.14
C HIS A 61 -4.57 5.81 5.94
N LYS A 62 -3.40 5.32 5.57
CA LYS A 62 -2.14 5.62 6.28
C LYS A 62 -1.92 7.12 6.34
N GLY A 63 -1.79 7.65 7.55
CA GLY A 63 -1.49 9.05 7.77
C GLY A 63 -2.68 9.99 7.74
N ALA A 64 -3.92 9.47 7.60
CA ALA A 64 -5.09 10.33 7.54
C ALA A 64 -5.25 11.20 8.78
N THR A 65 -4.85 10.70 9.93
CA THR A 65 -4.94 11.44 11.20
C THR A 65 -3.64 12.17 11.53
N SER A 66 -2.50 11.51 11.33
CA SER A 66 -1.20 12.07 11.73
C SER A 66 -0.61 13.03 10.69
N GLY A 67 -1.10 13.00 9.46
CA GLY A 67 -0.51 13.76 8.36
C GLY A 67 0.65 13.05 7.67
N ASN A 68 1.08 11.89 8.17
CA ASN A 68 2.20 11.14 7.61
C ASN A 68 1.71 10.19 6.51
N THR A 69 1.11 10.76 5.47
CA THR A 69 0.58 9.98 4.36
C THR A 69 1.71 9.46 3.47
N LEU A 70 1.41 8.43 2.70
CA LEU A 70 2.35 7.84 1.74
C LEU A 70 1.85 8.10 0.33
N ASN A 71 2.49 9.05 -0.35
CA ASN A 71 2.11 9.41 -1.73
C ASN A 71 2.66 8.36 -2.68
N VAL A 72 1.79 7.69 -3.42
CA VAL A 72 2.16 6.56 -4.25
C VAL A 72 2.76 7.03 -5.57
N LYS A 73 3.95 6.52 -5.89
CA LYS A 73 4.59 6.75 -7.19
C LYS A 73 4.26 5.62 -8.15
N SER A 74 4.31 4.38 -7.68
CA SER A 74 3.96 3.22 -8.50
C SER A 74 3.58 2.05 -7.62
N ILE A 75 2.80 1.13 -8.18
CA ILE A 75 2.50 -0.15 -7.54
C ILE A 75 2.78 -1.23 -8.59
N MET A 76 3.61 -2.19 -8.21
CA MET A 76 3.98 -3.30 -9.07
C MET A 76 3.63 -4.61 -8.39
N VAL A 77 3.40 -5.63 -9.19
CA VAL A 77 3.11 -6.97 -8.70
C VAL A 77 4.34 -7.84 -8.94
N ASP A 78 4.57 -8.80 -8.06
CA ASP A 78 5.69 -9.71 -8.22
C ASP A 78 5.41 -10.78 -9.29
N CYS A 79 6.36 -11.71 -9.51
CA CYS A 79 6.31 -12.62 -10.65
C CYS A 79 5.12 -13.58 -10.62
N ASP A 80 4.61 -13.93 -9.44
CA ASP A 80 3.43 -14.82 -9.34
C ASP A 80 2.16 -14.06 -8.94
N SER A 81 2.20 -12.73 -8.94
CA SER A 81 1.04 -11.85 -8.80
C SER A 81 0.38 -11.89 -7.43
N ASP A 82 1.08 -12.33 -6.41
CA ASP A 82 0.53 -12.51 -5.06
C ASP A 82 1.14 -11.57 -4.00
N THR A 83 1.99 -10.64 -4.41
CA THR A 83 2.60 -9.65 -3.51
C THR A 83 2.80 -8.36 -4.29
N LEU A 84 2.57 -7.24 -3.64
CA LEU A 84 2.71 -5.92 -4.28
C LEU A 84 3.91 -5.18 -3.73
N LEU A 85 4.53 -4.37 -4.58
CA LEU A 85 5.54 -3.39 -4.19
C LEU A 85 4.99 -2.01 -4.49
N ALA A 86 4.75 -1.23 -3.46
CA ALA A 86 4.33 0.17 -3.61
C ALA A 86 5.54 1.06 -3.35
N THR A 87 5.94 1.84 -4.36
CA THR A 87 6.97 2.85 -4.16
C THR A 87 6.31 4.18 -3.87
N VAL A 88 6.75 4.82 -2.80
CA VAL A 88 6.04 5.99 -2.26
C VAL A 88 7.01 7.11 -1.91
N VAL A 89 6.47 8.32 -1.80
CA VAL A 89 7.16 9.46 -1.20
C VAL A 89 6.41 9.78 0.10
N PRO A 90 7.02 9.49 1.26
CA PRO A 90 6.33 9.73 2.51
C PRO A 90 6.28 11.21 2.88
N ASN A 91 5.19 11.62 3.53
CA ASN A 91 5.00 12.96 4.07
C ASN A 91 5.37 13.00 5.54
N GLY A 92 6.45 12.35 5.91
CA GLY A 92 6.87 12.24 7.28
C GLY A 92 7.19 10.79 7.61
N PRO A 93 7.44 10.45 8.88
CA PRO A 93 7.79 9.07 9.24
C PRO A 93 6.69 8.10 8.88
N ALA A 94 7.04 7.02 8.18
CA ALA A 94 6.08 6.00 7.75
C ALA A 94 5.72 5.05 8.89
N CYS A 95 6.54 5.03 9.94
CA CYS A 95 6.39 4.13 11.06
C CYS A 95 6.57 4.93 12.35
N HIS A 96 5.95 4.47 13.43
CA HIS A 96 5.98 5.19 14.69
C HIS A 96 7.35 5.38 15.29
N ARG A 97 8.23 4.48 15.04
CA ARG A 97 9.58 4.56 15.58
C ARG A 97 10.48 5.47 14.78
N GLY A 98 10.04 5.81 13.63
CA GLY A 98 10.84 6.64 12.73
C GLY A 98 10.28 7.98 12.61
#